data_07fa29f311f872e05f310b788ea94426
#
_entry.id   07fa29f311f872e05f310b788ea94426
#
_cell.length_a   1.000
_cell.length_b   1.000
_cell.length_c   1.000
_cell.angle_alpha   90.00
_cell.angle_beta   90.00
_cell.angle_gamma   90.00
#
_symmetry.space_group_name_H-M   'P 1'
#
loop_
_entity.id
_entity.type
_entity.pdbx_description
1 polymer ?
#
loop_
_entity_poly.entity_id
_entity_poly.type
_entity_poly.pdbx_seq_one_letter_code
_entity_poly.pdbx_strand_id
1 'polypeptide(L)'
;MDEMNDMKEMKGMGNMLRMLQTIDAFFPIGAFTLSNGLEDYVAAERISSTADLEEYLTGFLQIFPYNDLGIAALAWQYGAGQSEAEQSETEQSEAERNRENIIRLDGLVNAMKGAREARTGSIRLCSRYLKAREAMEDCRGLLGWYQEKIQEK
;
A
#
# COMPACT_ATOMS: atom_id res chain seq x y z
N MET A 1 -31.78 -5.58 -19.99
CA MET A 1 -30.86 -4.43 -19.76
C MET A 1 -30.68 -4.12 -18.29
N ASP A 2 -31.61 -4.52 -17.41
CA ASP A 2 -31.56 -4.36 -15.95
C ASP A 2 -30.55 -5.29 -15.26
N GLU A 3 -30.58 -6.59 -15.52
CA GLU A 3 -29.75 -7.58 -14.82
C GLU A 3 -28.23 -7.32 -14.94
N MET A 4 -27.79 -6.79 -16.07
CA MET A 4 -26.36 -6.50 -16.29
C MET A 4 -25.93 -5.23 -15.55
N ASN A 5 -26.84 -4.29 -15.31
CA ASN A 5 -26.60 -3.10 -14.52
C ASN A 5 -26.57 -3.45 -13.03
N ASP A 6 -27.50 -4.27 -12.57
CA ASP A 6 -27.56 -4.77 -11.19
C ASP A 6 -26.29 -5.56 -10.82
N MET A 7 -25.78 -6.39 -11.72
CA MET A 7 -24.54 -7.12 -11.50
C MET A 7 -23.32 -6.19 -11.40
N LYS A 8 -23.27 -5.10 -12.19
CA LYS A 8 -22.19 -4.11 -12.09
C LYS A 8 -22.24 -3.34 -10.77
N GLU A 9 -23.42 -2.96 -10.32
CA GLU A 9 -23.61 -2.27 -9.04
C GLU A 9 -23.26 -3.18 -7.86
N MET A 10 -23.69 -4.43 -7.87
CA MET A 10 -23.32 -5.42 -6.85
C MET A 10 -21.80 -5.67 -6.80
N LYS A 11 -21.13 -5.74 -7.95
CA LYS A 11 -19.67 -5.88 -8.03
C LYS A 11 -18.96 -4.62 -7.50
N GLY A 12 -19.48 -3.43 -7.81
CA GLY A 12 -18.97 -2.16 -7.28
C GLY A 12 -19.10 -2.06 -5.77
N MET A 13 -20.26 -2.44 -5.22
CA MET A 13 -20.50 -2.51 -3.77
C MET A 13 -19.55 -3.50 -3.08
N GLY A 14 -19.37 -4.69 -3.65
CA GLY A 14 -18.43 -5.69 -3.13
C GLY A 14 -17.00 -5.18 -3.05
N ASN A 15 -16.52 -4.49 -4.09
CA ASN A 15 -15.19 -3.89 -4.11
C ASN A 15 -15.03 -2.78 -3.06
N MET A 16 -16.06 -1.94 -2.89
CA MET A 16 -16.06 -0.90 -1.86
C MET A 16 -16.01 -1.49 -0.44
N LEU A 17 -16.78 -2.53 -0.16
CA LEU A 17 -16.75 -3.21 1.15
C LEU A 17 -15.39 -3.84 1.43
N ARG A 18 -14.74 -4.46 0.44
CA ARG A 18 -13.38 -5.00 0.57
C ARG A 18 -12.35 -3.88 0.81
N MET A 19 -12.48 -2.76 0.11
CA MET A 19 -11.63 -1.61 0.36
C MET A 19 -11.78 -1.10 1.79
N LEU A 20 -13.01 -0.90 2.26
CA LEU A 20 -13.28 -0.49 3.63
C LEU A 20 -12.71 -1.48 4.66
N GLN A 21 -12.83 -2.78 4.40
CA GLN A 21 -12.25 -3.81 5.25
C GLN A 21 -10.73 -3.72 5.33
N THR A 22 -10.04 -3.43 4.20
CA THR A 22 -8.57 -3.37 4.17
C THR A 22 -7.98 -2.12 4.82
N ILE A 23 -8.75 -1.02 4.91
CA ILE A 23 -8.32 0.21 5.59
C ILE A 23 -8.73 0.24 7.07
N ASP A 24 -9.47 -0.77 7.54
CA ASP A 24 -9.83 -0.89 8.95
C ASP A 24 -8.57 -1.10 9.81
N ALA A 25 -8.52 -0.41 10.96
CA ALA A 25 -7.41 -0.53 11.91
C ALA A 25 -7.25 -1.96 12.46
N PHE A 26 -8.31 -2.76 12.46
CA PHE A 26 -8.30 -4.17 12.90
C PHE A 26 -7.97 -5.16 11.77
N PHE A 27 -7.69 -4.69 10.56
CA PHE A 27 -7.25 -5.59 9.48
C PHE A 27 -5.99 -6.36 9.92
N PRO A 28 -5.97 -7.71 9.79
CA PRO A 28 -5.05 -8.59 10.52
C PRO A 28 -3.62 -8.59 9.95
N ILE A 29 -3.08 -7.44 9.62
CA ILE A 29 -1.69 -7.28 9.16
C ILE A 29 -0.74 -6.78 10.26
N GLY A 30 -1.29 -6.26 11.38
CA GLY A 30 -0.50 -5.75 12.50
C GLY A 30 0.06 -4.34 12.25
N ALA A 31 -0.56 -3.56 11.37
CA ALA A 31 -0.13 -2.18 11.10
C ALA A 31 -0.46 -1.21 12.24
N PHE A 32 -1.51 -1.48 13.00
CA PHE A 32 -2.00 -0.63 14.09
C PHE A 32 -0.96 -0.37 15.19
N THR A 33 -0.03 -1.31 15.41
CA THR A 33 0.99 -1.21 16.48
C THR A 33 2.27 -0.50 16.04
N LEU A 34 2.33 0.03 14.81
CA LEU A 34 3.52 0.69 14.29
C LEU A 34 3.38 2.20 14.42
N SER A 35 4.11 2.78 15.36
CA SER A 35 4.18 4.24 15.58
C SER A 35 5.33 4.91 14.81
N ASN A 36 6.04 4.17 13.96
CA ASN A 36 7.22 4.67 13.24
C ASN A 36 8.31 5.30 14.13
N GLY A 37 8.44 4.81 15.36
CA GLY A 37 9.48 5.23 16.29
C GLY A 37 9.02 6.26 17.33
N LEU A 38 7.75 6.63 17.40
CA LEU A 38 7.23 7.56 18.40
C LEU A 38 7.52 7.06 19.83
N GLU A 39 7.38 5.75 20.08
CA GLU A 39 7.68 5.15 21.38
C GLU A 39 9.14 5.36 21.79
N ASP A 40 10.09 5.31 20.86
CA ASP A 40 11.50 5.53 21.16
C ASP A 40 11.77 6.98 21.58
N TYR A 41 11.08 7.94 20.94
CA TYR A 41 11.18 9.36 21.34
C TYR A 41 10.56 9.61 22.72
N VAL A 42 9.45 8.94 23.04
CA VAL A 42 8.83 9.00 24.39
C VAL A 42 9.73 8.32 25.43
N ALA A 43 10.25 7.14 25.13
CA ALA A 43 11.16 6.42 26.03
C ALA A 43 12.47 7.16 26.29
N ALA A 44 12.96 7.92 25.30
CA ALA A 44 14.14 8.78 25.42
C ALA A 44 13.83 10.16 26.04
N GLU A 45 12.63 10.37 26.56
CA GLU A 45 12.16 11.64 27.16
C GLU A 45 12.27 12.86 26.23
N ARG A 46 12.34 12.62 24.90
CA ARG A 46 12.35 13.69 23.88
C ARG A 46 10.96 14.24 23.60
N ILE A 47 9.94 13.45 23.88
CA ILE A 47 8.53 13.84 23.85
C ILE A 47 7.99 13.57 25.25
N SER A 48 7.85 14.63 26.02
CA SER A 48 7.41 14.59 27.42
C SER A 48 6.17 15.44 27.70
N SER A 49 5.78 16.27 26.73
CA SER A 49 4.64 17.17 26.83
C SER A 49 3.77 17.12 25.57
N THR A 50 2.56 17.67 25.66
CA THR A 50 1.66 17.85 24.51
C THR A 50 2.29 18.75 23.45
N ALA A 51 3.05 19.76 23.85
CA ALA A 51 3.72 20.67 22.91
C ALA A 51 4.81 19.93 22.11
N ASP A 52 5.60 19.07 22.74
CA ASP A 52 6.62 18.26 22.06
C ASP A 52 5.97 17.29 21.04
N LEU A 53 4.83 16.71 21.42
CA LEU A 53 4.06 15.85 20.52
C LEU A 53 3.51 16.62 19.33
N GLU A 54 3.00 17.83 19.54
CA GLU A 54 2.50 18.70 18.47
C GLU A 54 3.62 19.08 17.50
N GLU A 55 4.81 19.43 18.01
CA GLU A 55 5.98 19.71 17.18
C GLU A 55 6.39 18.48 16.35
N TYR A 56 6.46 17.30 16.97
CA TYR A 56 6.77 16.05 16.30
C TYR A 56 5.76 15.74 15.17
N LEU A 57 4.47 15.83 15.46
CA LEU A 57 3.40 15.56 14.47
C LEU A 57 3.42 16.58 13.35
N THR A 58 3.68 17.85 13.64
CA THR A 58 3.80 18.89 12.62
C THR A 58 4.97 18.59 11.69
N GLY A 59 6.14 18.24 12.21
CA GLY A 59 7.30 17.83 11.41
C GLY A 59 7.00 16.58 10.57
N PHE A 60 6.36 15.58 11.15
CA PHE A 60 5.95 14.38 10.44
C PHE A 60 5.02 14.70 9.27
N LEU A 61 3.98 15.50 9.48
CA LEU A 61 3.02 15.87 8.45
C LEU A 61 3.63 16.70 7.30
N GLN A 62 4.70 17.46 7.57
CA GLN A 62 5.42 18.18 6.52
C GLN A 62 6.16 17.25 5.54
N ILE A 63 6.69 16.15 6.01
CA ILE A 63 7.43 15.19 5.14
C ILE A 63 6.57 14.06 4.60
N PHE A 64 5.46 13.74 5.27
CA PHE A 64 4.56 12.65 4.88
C PHE A 64 4.07 12.70 3.42
N PRO A 65 3.71 13.87 2.83
CA PRO A 65 3.33 13.96 1.42
C PRO A 65 4.42 13.55 0.45
N TYR A 66 5.70 13.73 0.82
CA TYR A 66 6.83 13.40 -0.04
C TYR A 66 7.33 11.97 0.12
N ASN A 67 6.97 11.31 1.21
CA ASN A 67 7.33 9.93 1.52
C ASN A 67 6.17 8.99 1.21
N ASP A 68 5.46 8.53 2.24
CA ASP A 68 4.46 7.47 2.11
C ASP A 68 3.29 7.85 1.20
N LEU A 69 2.77 9.07 1.32
CA LEU A 69 1.62 9.51 0.51
C LEU A 69 2.02 9.72 -0.96
N GLY A 70 3.17 10.33 -1.21
CA GLY A 70 3.69 10.53 -2.57
C GLY A 70 3.93 9.21 -3.29
N ILE A 71 4.52 8.23 -2.59
CA ILE A 71 4.74 6.89 -3.12
C ILE A 71 3.41 6.17 -3.37
N ALA A 72 2.46 6.27 -2.45
CA ALA A 72 1.13 5.69 -2.64
C ALA A 72 0.40 6.28 -3.85
N ALA A 73 0.50 7.61 -4.06
CA ALA A 73 -0.07 8.28 -5.22
C ALA A 73 0.55 7.81 -6.54
N LEU A 74 1.89 7.66 -6.59
CA LEU A 74 2.59 7.12 -7.76
C LEU A 74 2.24 5.66 -8.02
N ALA A 75 2.17 4.83 -6.97
CA ALA A 75 1.77 3.43 -7.09
C ALA A 75 0.32 3.32 -7.62
N TRP A 76 -0.57 4.18 -7.14
CA TRP A 76 -1.93 4.28 -7.68
C TRP A 76 -1.93 4.66 -9.16
N GLN A 77 -1.17 5.67 -9.54
CA GLN A 77 -1.08 6.13 -10.93
C GLN A 77 -0.59 5.02 -11.88
N TYR A 78 0.44 4.26 -11.46
CA TYR A 78 0.96 3.14 -12.25
C TYR A 78 0.06 1.91 -12.22
N GLY A 79 -0.75 1.75 -11.17
CA GLY A 79 -1.72 0.65 -11.05
C GLY A 79 -3.06 0.93 -11.75
N ALA A 80 -3.43 2.21 -11.90
CA ALA A 80 -4.67 2.59 -12.54
C ALA A 80 -4.65 2.22 -14.04
N GLY A 81 -5.72 1.62 -14.53
CA GLY A 81 -5.83 1.25 -15.94
C GLY A 81 -5.25 -0.12 -16.32
N GLN A 82 -4.63 -0.87 -15.40
CA GLN A 82 -4.22 -2.25 -15.66
C GLN A 82 -5.42 -3.21 -15.54
N SER A 83 -6.38 -3.07 -16.46
CA SER A 83 -7.51 -3.99 -16.60
C SER A 83 -7.08 -5.23 -17.39
N GLU A 84 -7.64 -6.41 -17.06
CA GLU A 84 -7.43 -7.67 -17.77
C GLU A 84 -8.21 -7.73 -19.11
N ALA A 85 -8.81 -6.62 -19.56
CA ALA A 85 -9.49 -6.55 -20.85
C ALA A 85 -8.49 -6.65 -22.00
N GLU A 86 -8.94 -7.10 -23.17
CA GLU A 86 -8.17 -7.14 -24.41
C GLU A 86 -7.54 -5.76 -24.66
N GLN A 87 -6.22 -5.69 -24.51
CA GLN A 87 -5.45 -4.46 -24.64
C GLN A 87 -4.79 -4.42 -26.02
N SER A 88 -4.74 -3.25 -26.62
CA SER A 88 -3.93 -3.01 -27.83
C SER A 88 -2.43 -3.17 -27.51
N GLU A 89 -1.59 -3.37 -28.54
CA GLU A 89 -0.13 -3.49 -28.36
C GLU A 89 0.47 -2.30 -27.61
N THR A 90 -0.08 -1.10 -27.80
CA THR A 90 0.35 0.13 -27.14
C THR A 90 0.03 0.09 -25.64
N GLU A 91 -1.17 -0.38 -25.27
CA GLU A 91 -1.60 -0.51 -23.87
C GLU A 91 -0.81 -1.60 -23.15
N GLN A 92 -0.45 -2.68 -23.82
CA GLN A 92 0.42 -3.74 -23.27
C GLN A 92 1.82 -3.19 -22.95
N SER A 93 2.41 -2.41 -23.86
CA SER A 93 3.73 -1.77 -23.64
C SER A 93 3.69 -0.76 -22.48
N GLU A 94 2.59 -0.03 -22.32
CA GLU A 94 2.42 0.89 -21.19
C GLU A 94 2.22 0.14 -19.87
N ALA A 95 1.47 -0.95 -19.87
CA ALA A 95 1.27 -1.80 -18.71
C ALA A 95 2.60 -2.41 -18.20
N GLU A 96 3.46 -2.88 -19.10
CA GLU A 96 4.80 -3.38 -18.76
C GLU A 96 5.66 -2.28 -18.13
N ARG A 97 5.71 -1.11 -18.73
CA ARG A 97 6.46 0.03 -18.18
C ARG A 97 5.95 0.45 -16.79
N ASN A 98 4.64 0.42 -16.60
CA ASN A 98 4.04 0.73 -15.31
C ASN A 98 4.39 -0.33 -14.24
N ARG A 99 4.44 -1.60 -14.60
CA ARG A 99 4.91 -2.68 -13.72
C ARG A 99 6.37 -2.51 -13.33
N GLU A 100 7.24 -2.16 -14.27
CA GLU A 100 8.64 -1.82 -13.96
C GLU A 100 8.74 -0.64 -13.00
N ASN A 101 7.95 0.40 -13.19
CA ASN A 101 7.92 1.55 -12.30
C ASN A 101 7.48 1.18 -10.88
N ILE A 102 6.51 0.26 -10.71
CA ILE A 102 6.10 -0.25 -9.40
C ILE A 102 7.27 -0.98 -8.71
N ILE A 103 8.02 -1.81 -9.42
CA ILE A 103 9.21 -2.47 -8.84
C ILE A 103 10.29 -1.45 -8.47
N ARG A 104 10.46 -0.39 -9.26
CA ARG A 104 11.39 0.70 -8.92
C ARG A 104 10.95 1.46 -7.68
N LEU A 105 9.64 1.73 -7.52
CA LEU A 105 9.09 2.33 -6.31
C LEU A 105 9.32 1.46 -5.08
N ASP A 106 9.12 0.14 -5.18
CA ASP A 106 9.41 -0.81 -4.08
C ASP A 106 10.88 -0.71 -3.64
N GLY A 107 11.80 -0.70 -4.60
CA GLY A 107 13.22 -0.49 -4.33
C GLY A 107 13.50 0.86 -3.65
N LEU A 108 12.86 1.93 -4.11
CA LEU A 108 13.01 3.28 -3.53
C LEU A 108 12.50 3.31 -2.09
N VAL A 109 11.30 2.78 -1.81
CA VAL A 109 10.73 2.70 -0.45
C VAL A 109 11.68 1.98 0.50
N ASN A 110 12.25 0.85 0.06
CA ASN A 110 13.20 0.10 0.87
C ASN A 110 14.49 0.89 1.12
N ALA A 111 15.00 1.64 0.13
CA ALA A 111 16.18 2.48 0.27
C ALA A 111 15.95 3.69 1.19
N MET A 112 14.76 4.29 1.16
CA MET A 112 14.39 5.44 2.00
C MET A 112 14.28 5.08 3.48
N LYS A 113 14.01 3.81 3.82
CA LYS A 113 13.92 3.35 5.21
C LYS A 113 15.31 3.09 5.76
N GLY A 114 15.89 4.05 6.49
CA GLY A 114 17.23 3.96 7.06
C GLY A 114 17.38 2.81 8.06
N ALA A 115 16.44 2.63 8.98
CA ALA A 115 16.48 1.58 9.98
C ALA A 115 16.14 0.21 9.39
N ARG A 116 16.93 -0.81 9.76
CA ARG A 116 16.70 -2.21 9.35
C ARG A 116 15.34 -2.73 9.82
N GLU A 117 14.96 -2.36 11.04
CA GLU A 117 13.70 -2.72 11.69
C GLU A 117 12.51 -2.18 10.89
N ALA A 118 12.56 -0.94 10.44
CA ALA A 118 11.53 -0.32 9.63
C ALA A 118 11.37 -1.01 8.27
N ARG A 119 12.49 -1.38 7.61
CA ARG A 119 12.47 -2.16 6.37
C ARG A 119 11.86 -3.54 6.58
N THR A 120 12.32 -4.27 7.59
CA THR A 120 11.81 -5.61 7.92
C THR A 120 10.33 -5.57 8.29
N GLY A 121 9.92 -4.56 9.07
CA GLY A 121 8.51 -4.32 9.42
C GLY A 121 7.65 -4.12 8.18
N SER A 122 8.09 -3.27 7.25
CA SER A 122 7.38 -3.00 6.00
C SER A 122 7.20 -4.25 5.13
N ILE A 123 8.27 -5.05 4.97
CA ILE A 123 8.22 -6.32 4.21
C ILE A 123 7.23 -7.30 4.87
N ARG A 124 7.25 -7.41 6.20
CA ARG A 124 6.31 -8.26 6.94
C ARG A 124 4.86 -7.82 6.78
N LEU A 125 4.61 -6.50 6.82
CA LEU A 125 3.28 -5.94 6.58
C LEU A 125 2.78 -6.27 5.18
N CYS A 126 3.60 -6.05 4.16
CA CYS A 126 3.29 -6.38 2.78
C CYS A 126 2.95 -7.88 2.64
N SER A 127 3.80 -8.77 3.17
CA SER A 127 3.57 -10.21 3.10
C SER A 127 2.28 -10.64 3.80
N ARG A 128 1.95 -10.05 4.95
CA ARG A 128 0.69 -10.32 5.66
C ARG A 128 -0.52 -9.79 4.89
N TYR A 129 -0.39 -8.61 4.31
CA TYR A 129 -1.43 -8.01 3.48
C TYR A 129 -1.77 -8.90 2.28
N LEU A 130 -0.75 -9.33 1.52
CA LEU A 130 -0.94 -10.22 0.36
C LEU A 130 -1.59 -11.54 0.75
N LYS A 131 -1.16 -12.18 1.85
CA LYS A 131 -1.79 -13.40 2.38
C LYS A 131 -3.26 -13.19 2.79
N ALA A 132 -3.57 -12.07 3.42
CA ALA A 132 -4.95 -11.74 3.78
C ALA A 132 -5.82 -11.53 2.54
N ARG A 133 -5.28 -10.86 1.52
CA ARG A 133 -5.97 -10.66 0.22
C ARG A 133 -6.18 -11.97 -0.53
N GLU A 134 -5.21 -12.86 -0.52
CA GLU A 134 -5.31 -14.20 -1.10
C GLU A 134 -6.43 -15.02 -0.44
N ALA A 135 -6.52 -14.98 0.90
CA ALA A 135 -7.60 -15.62 1.64
C ALA A 135 -8.99 -15.03 1.34
N MET A 136 -9.05 -13.79 0.85
CA MET A 136 -10.27 -13.12 0.39
C MET A 136 -10.57 -13.34 -1.11
N GLU A 137 -9.82 -14.23 -1.78
CA GLU A 137 -9.91 -14.52 -3.23
C GLU A 137 -9.71 -13.29 -4.14
N ASP A 138 -8.90 -12.34 -3.72
CA ASP A 138 -8.74 -11.05 -4.40
C ASP A 138 -7.29 -10.71 -4.76
N CYS A 139 -6.45 -11.72 -5.02
CA CYS A 139 -5.10 -11.55 -5.55
C CYS A 139 -5.05 -11.82 -7.06
N ARG A 140 -5.85 -11.05 -7.83
CA ARG A 140 -5.85 -11.08 -9.29
C ARG A 140 -5.17 -9.83 -9.87
N GLY A 141 -4.87 -9.85 -11.15
CA GLY A 141 -4.31 -8.72 -11.88
C GLY A 141 -2.98 -8.25 -11.31
N LEU A 142 -2.86 -6.97 -11.04
CA LEU A 142 -1.63 -6.34 -10.55
C LEU A 142 -1.12 -6.92 -9.24
N LEU A 143 -2.02 -7.22 -8.28
CA LEU A 143 -1.62 -7.79 -6.99
C LEU A 143 -1.07 -9.21 -7.11
N GLY A 144 -1.69 -10.07 -7.95
CA GLY A 144 -1.18 -11.41 -8.22
C GLY A 144 0.20 -11.36 -8.88
N TRP A 145 0.34 -10.55 -9.91
CA TRP A 145 1.63 -10.33 -10.57
C TRP A 145 2.71 -9.84 -9.60
N TYR A 146 2.38 -8.86 -8.73
CA TYR A 146 3.34 -8.33 -7.75
C TYR A 146 3.73 -9.39 -6.71
N GLN A 147 2.77 -10.21 -6.26
CA GLN A 147 3.04 -11.30 -5.32
C GLN A 147 4.01 -12.33 -5.90
N GLU A 148 3.85 -12.73 -7.16
CA GLU A 148 4.77 -13.61 -7.86
C GLU A 148 6.17 -12.99 -7.92
N LYS A 149 6.23 -11.70 -8.30
CA LYS A 149 7.50 -11.01 -8.51
C LYS A 149 8.34 -10.80 -7.24
N ILE A 150 7.72 -10.65 -6.08
CA ILE A 150 8.44 -10.54 -4.80
C ILE A 150 8.88 -11.91 -4.24
N GLN A 151 8.26 -13.01 -4.68
CA GLN A 151 8.68 -14.37 -4.29
C GLN A 151 9.91 -14.86 -5.06
N GLU A 152 10.20 -14.24 -6.21
CA GLU A 152 11.39 -14.55 -7.03
C GLU A 152 12.69 -13.94 -6.46
N LYS A 153 12.60 -13.02 -5.47
CA LYS A 153 13.75 -12.34 -4.82
C LYS A 153 14.15 -13.02 -3.52
#